data_4ae3a92c91b62438aa7901c2bbba1da6
#
_entry.id   4ae3a92c91b62438aa7901c2bbba1da6
#
_cell.length_a   1.000
_cell.length_b   1.000
_cell.length_c   1.000
_cell.angle_alpha   90.00
_cell.angle_beta   90.00
_cell.angle_gamma   90.00
#
_symmetry.space_group_name_H-M   'P 1'
#
loop_
_entity.id
_entity.type
_entity.pdbx_description
1 polymer ?
#
loop_
_entity_poly.entity_id
_entity_poly.type
_entity_poly.pdbx_seq_one_letter_code
_entity_poly.pdbx_strand_id
1 'polypeptide(L)'
;MNKTLVILFSINIVTSQPVLEEFYYGDVDRQYYLYIPTTIEPESPLVFVFHGFTSSAENIMEYSGMNEIAETNGFAVCYPQGTTDNNGNTFFNVGYSFHWNQTVDDVGFIIALAEHLQAHYNLSPINTFSTGMSNGGEMSYLLACEFPNYFRAVAPVAGTMMESWYNTCNPEYPTPIFEIHGTNDNVTWWEGDPQDLGGWGPYVGIDDIIQLWRTINLTETVVYDTLLDINLADG
;
A
#
# COMPACT_ATOMS: atom_id res chain seq x y z
N MET A 1 -4.10 -6.78 -64.59
CA MET A 1 -4.40 -5.81 -63.49
C MET A 1 -3.95 -6.43 -62.17
N ASN A 2 -2.77 -6.07 -61.67
CA ASN A 2 -2.27 -6.54 -60.39
C ASN A 2 -2.93 -5.72 -59.27
N LYS A 3 -3.67 -6.37 -58.39
CA LYS A 3 -4.20 -5.73 -57.18
C LYS A 3 -3.14 -5.82 -56.10
N THR A 4 -2.56 -4.69 -55.73
CA THR A 4 -1.68 -4.57 -54.56
C THR A 4 -2.54 -4.57 -53.30
N LEU A 5 -2.40 -5.59 -52.46
CA LEU A 5 -3.01 -5.63 -51.12
C LEU A 5 -2.16 -4.80 -50.16
N VAL A 6 -2.67 -3.67 -49.72
CA VAL A 6 -2.04 -2.87 -48.67
C VAL A 6 -2.61 -3.37 -47.30
N ILE A 7 -1.78 -4.06 -46.53
CA ILE A 7 -2.11 -4.42 -45.15
C ILE A 7 -1.67 -3.24 -44.27
N LEU A 8 -2.62 -2.48 -43.77
CA LEU A 8 -2.41 -1.47 -42.73
C LEU A 8 -2.30 -2.17 -41.37
N PHE A 9 -1.09 -2.28 -40.83
CA PHE A 9 -0.91 -2.59 -39.43
C PHE A 9 -1.21 -1.31 -38.62
N SER A 10 -2.32 -1.30 -37.88
CA SER A 10 -2.52 -0.32 -36.83
C SER A 10 -1.55 -0.66 -35.69
N ILE A 11 -0.49 0.12 -35.55
CA ILE A 11 0.34 0.13 -34.37
C ILE A 11 -0.53 0.80 -33.31
N ASN A 12 -1.18 0.01 -32.44
CA ASN A 12 -1.72 0.52 -31.19
C ASN A 12 -0.49 0.93 -30.34
N ILE A 13 -0.21 2.21 -30.29
CA ILE A 13 0.67 2.76 -29.28
C ILE A 13 -0.10 2.61 -27.97
N VAL A 14 0.19 1.57 -27.23
CA VAL A 14 -0.27 1.42 -25.84
C VAL A 14 0.48 2.49 -25.07
N THR A 15 -0.16 3.63 -24.87
CA THR A 15 0.33 4.61 -23.91
C THR A 15 -0.06 4.06 -22.54
N SER A 16 0.92 3.78 -21.69
CA SER A 16 0.68 3.43 -20.30
C SER A 16 0.10 4.66 -19.59
N GLN A 17 -1.21 4.68 -19.47
CA GLN A 17 -1.92 5.69 -18.67
C GLN A 17 -2.65 4.95 -17.56
N PRO A 18 -2.67 5.52 -16.35
CA PRO A 18 -3.45 4.94 -15.26
C PRO A 18 -4.94 4.94 -15.63
N VAL A 19 -5.62 3.84 -15.34
CA VAL A 19 -7.05 3.65 -15.62
C VAL A 19 -7.79 3.56 -14.30
N LEU A 20 -8.86 4.37 -14.15
CA LEU A 20 -9.80 4.24 -13.04
C LEU A 20 -10.75 3.09 -13.35
N GLU A 21 -10.82 2.12 -12.45
CA GLU A 21 -11.65 0.93 -12.56
C GLU A 21 -12.54 0.74 -11.33
N GLU A 22 -13.58 -0.07 -11.47
CA GLU A 22 -14.51 -0.41 -10.41
C GLU A 22 -14.37 -1.89 -10.03
N PHE A 23 -14.54 -2.19 -8.74
CA PHE A 23 -14.49 -3.54 -8.19
C PHE A 23 -15.56 -3.70 -7.12
N TYR A 24 -16.48 -4.65 -7.30
CA TYR A 24 -17.52 -4.91 -6.33
C TYR A 24 -17.05 -5.91 -5.27
N TYR A 25 -17.04 -5.49 -4.01
CA TYR A 25 -16.64 -6.34 -2.88
C TYR A 25 -17.43 -6.02 -1.62
N GLY A 26 -17.95 -7.06 -0.95
CA GLY A 26 -18.64 -6.93 0.34
C GLY A 26 -19.87 -6.01 0.29
N ASP A 27 -20.66 -6.10 -0.78
CA ASP A 27 -21.84 -5.25 -1.06
C ASP A 27 -21.48 -3.74 -1.21
N VAL A 28 -20.22 -3.42 -1.51
CA VAL A 28 -19.71 -2.06 -1.73
C VAL A 28 -19.08 -1.95 -3.11
N ASP A 29 -19.46 -0.90 -3.85
CA ASP A 29 -18.76 -0.51 -5.08
C ASP A 29 -17.45 0.18 -4.67
N ARG A 30 -16.32 -0.46 -5.02
CA ARG A 30 -14.97 0.04 -4.75
C ARG A 30 -14.37 0.57 -6.04
N GLN A 31 -13.43 1.49 -5.91
CA GLN A 31 -12.69 2.04 -7.04
C GLN A 31 -11.19 1.90 -6.81
N TYR A 32 -10.42 1.87 -7.89
CA TYR A 32 -8.97 1.90 -7.85
C TYR A 32 -8.41 2.46 -9.15
N TYR A 33 -7.24 3.09 -9.10
CA TYR A 33 -6.45 3.33 -10.30
C TYR A 33 -5.48 2.17 -10.50
N LEU A 34 -5.36 1.74 -11.76
CA LEU A 34 -4.40 0.71 -12.16
C LEU A 34 -3.44 1.29 -13.22
N TYR A 35 -2.16 1.11 -12.99
CA TYR A 35 -1.11 1.43 -13.94
C TYR A 35 -0.39 0.16 -14.37
N ILE A 36 -0.45 -0.16 -15.66
CA ILE A 36 0.28 -1.27 -16.27
C ILE A 36 1.36 -0.66 -17.19
N PRO A 37 2.65 -0.83 -16.88
CA PRO A 37 3.72 -0.26 -17.71
C PRO A 37 3.82 -0.93 -19.08
N THR A 38 4.41 -0.22 -20.05
CA THR A 38 4.67 -0.80 -21.37
C THR A 38 5.69 -1.94 -21.33
N THR A 39 6.47 -2.00 -20.26
CA THR A 39 7.52 -3.00 -20.00
C THR A 39 7.01 -4.23 -19.24
N ILE A 40 5.69 -4.34 -19.02
CA ILE A 40 5.11 -5.46 -18.25
C ILE A 40 5.31 -6.79 -18.98
N GLU A 41 5.70 -7.80 -18.23
CA GLU A 41 5.85 -9.17 -18.71
C GLU A 41 4.96 -10.13 -17.89
N PRO A 42 4.69 -11.34 -18.37
CA PRO A 42 4.04 -12.37 -17.55
C PRO A 42 4.78 -12.58 -16.23
N GLU A 43 4.02 -12.79 -15.14
CA GLU A 43 4.57 -12.94 -13.78
C GLU A 43 5.30 -11.70 -13.23
N SER A 44 5.08 -10.52 -13.81
CA SER A 44 5.57 -9.25 -13.24
C SER A 44 4.96 -8.99 -11.86
N PRO A 45 5.68 -8.28 -10.97
CA PRO A 45 5.19 -7.94 -9.65
C PRO A 45 3.97 -6.98 -9.66
N LEU A 46 3.20 -7.02 -8.57
CA LEU A 46 2.12 -6.09 -8.28
C LEU A 46 2.44 -5.31 -7.00
N VAL A 47 2.33 -3.98 -7.05
CA VAL A 47 2.53 -3.09 -5.92
C VAL A 47 1.24 -2.34 -5.62
N PHE A 48 0.75 -2.44 -4.40
CA PHE A 48 -0.34 -1.62 -3.88
C PHE A 48 0.21 -0.36 -3.23
N VAL A 49 -0.39 0.80 -3.51
CA VAL A 49 -0.02 2.09 -2.92
C VAL A 49 -1.25 2.73 -2.31
N PHE A 50 -1.29 2.81 -0.97
CA PHE A 50 -2.45 3.27 -0.21
C PHE A 50 -2.34 4.74 0.16
N HIS A 51 -3.43 5.49 0.00
CA HIS A 51 -3.52 6.88 0.42
C HIS A 51 -3.70 7.03 1.93
N GLY A 52 -3.39 8.22 2.46
CA GLY A 52 -3.66 8.58 3.86
C GLY A 52 -5.12 8.94 4.11
N PHE A 53 -5.47 9.11 5.39
CA PHE A 53 -6.78 9.56 5.82
C PHE A 53 -7.17 10.87 5.14
N THR A 54 -8.40 11.00 4.67
CA THR A 54 -8.97 12.13 3.90
C THR A 54 -8.38 12.36 2.51
N SER A 55 -7.43 11.54 2.07
CA SER A 55 -6.82 11.63 0.75
C SER A 55 -7.54 10.76 -0.29
N SER A 56 -6.96 10.56 -1.45
CA SER A 56 -7.53 9.76 -2.53
C SER A 56 -6.48 8.92 -3.25
N ALA A 57 -6.96 7.92 -4.00
CA ALA A 57 -6.13 7.09 -4.87
C ALA A 57 -5.39 7.94 -5.92
N GLU A 58 -6.04 8.96 -6.48
CA GLU A 58 -5.43 9.88 -7.44
C GLU A 58 -4.31 10.70 -6.79
N ASN A 59 -4.55 11.27 -5.59
CA ASN A 59 -3.55 12.05 -4.89
C ASN A 59 -2.31 11.24 -4.54
N ILE A 60 -2.46 10.02 -4.03
CA ILE A 60 -1.28 9.19 -3.70
C ILE A 60 -0.55 8.70 -4.94
N MET A 61 -1.25 8.46 -6.04
CA MET A 61 -0.65 8.14 -7.33
C MET A 61 0.26 9.26 -7.81
N GLU A 62 -0.23 10.50 -7.78
CA GLU A 62 0.56 11.67 -8.18
C GLU A 62 1.71 11.95 -7.21
N TYR A 63 1.43 11.88 -5.90
CA TYR A 63 2.41 12.16 -4.85
C TYR A 63 3.57 11.17 -4.84
N SER A 64 3.28 9.87 -4.97
CA SER A 64 4.31 8.83 -4.90
C SER A 64 5.21 8.75 -6.14
N GLY A 65 4.74 9.20 -7.30
CA GLY A 65 5.46 9.06 -8.57
C GLY A 65 5.74 7.59 -8.96
N MET A 66 5.01 6.64 -8.36
CA MET A 66 5.30 5.21 -8.51
C MET A 66 5.13 4.70 -9.95
N ASN A 67 4.30 5.37 -10.77
CA ASN A 67 4.13 5.02 -12.18
C ASN A 67 5.43 5.12 -12.99
N GLU A 68 6.26 6.15 -12.73
CA GLU A 68 7.54 6.34 -13.41
C GLU A 68 8.54 5.24 -13.01
N ILE A 69 8.52 4.86 -11.74
CA ILE A 69 9.36 3.76 -11.21
C ILE A 69 8.90 2.43 -11.82
N ALA A 70 7.58 2.21 -11.90
CA ALA A 70 6.98 1.02 -12.49
C ALA A 70 7.31 0.87 -13.97
N GLU A 71 7.23 1.96 -14.75
CA GLU A 71 7.60 1.97 -16.17
C GLU A 71 9.06 1.55 -16.39
N THR A 72 9.94 1.99 -15.51
CA THR A 72 11.37 1.68 -15.61
C THR A 72 11.70 0.25 -15.16
N ASN A 73 10.95 -0.30 -14.20
CA ASN A 73 11.29 -1.56 -13.53
C ASN A 73 10.33 -2.72 -13.86
N GLY A 74 9.28 -2.52 -14.64
CA GLY A 74 8.40 -3.59 -15.13
C GLY A 74 7.51 -4.22 -14.08
N PHE A 75 6.80 -3.43 -13.27
CA PHE A 75 5.79 -3.92 -12.32
C PHE A 75 4.48 -3.13 -12.43
N ALA A 76 3.36 -3.78 -12.13
CA ALA A 76 2.04 -3.14 -12.09
C ALA A 76 1.84 -2.38 -10.77
N VAL A 77 1.12 -1.25 -10.81
CA VAL A 77 0.77 -0.49 -9.61
C VAL A 77 -0.73 -0.33 -9.50
N CYS A 78 -1.27 -0.68 -8.35
CA CYS A 78 -2.67 -0.48 -7.99
C CYS A 78 -2.79 0.54 -6.88
N TYR A 79 -3.68 1.52 -7.04
CA TYR A 79 -3.99 2.56 -6.06
C TYR A 79 -5.46 2.42 -5.65
N PRO A 80 -5.76 1.63 -4.62
CA PRO A 80 -7.13 1.48 -4.15
C PRO A 80 -7.67 2.77 -3.56
N GLN A 81 -8.97 3.03 -3.78
CA GLN A 81 -9.68 4.09 -3.10
C GLN A 81 -10.33 3.54 -1.83
N GLY A 82 -9.99 4.14 -0.69
CA GLY A 82 -10.65 3.88 0.60
C GLY A 82 -12.12 4.30 0.57
N THR A 83 -12.92 3.71 1.44
CA THR A 83 -14.33 4.09 1.61
C THR A 83 -14.46 5.46 2.28
N THR A 84 -15.69 5.97 2.36
CA THR A 84 -15.98 7.26 3.00
C THR A 84 -16.70 7.02 4.32
N ASP A 85 -16.24 7.64 5.39
CA ASP A 85 -16.90 7.61 6.69
C ASP A 85 -18.16 8.52 6.75
N ASN A 86 -18.85 8.53 7.89
CA ASN A 86 -20.06 9.33 8.08
C ASN A 86 -19.83 10.85 8.03
N ASN A 87 -18.57 11.31 8.10
CA ASN A 87 -18.19 12.71 8.04
C ASN A 87 -17.69 13.11 6.64
N GLY A 88 -17.68 12.19 5.69
CA GLY A 88 -17.21 12.42 4.34
C GLY A 88 -15.69 12.23 4.17
N ASN A 89 -15.00 11.67 5.16
CA ASN A 89 -13.57 11.40 5.08
C ASN A 89 -13.29 10.03 4.43
N THR A 90 -12.39 10.00 3.50
CA THR A 90 -11.92 8.75 2.88
C THR A 90 -10.89 8.07 3.77
N PHE A 91 -10.97 6.73 3.91
CA PHE A 91 -10.12 5.96 4.81
C PHE A 91 -10.03 4.50 4.43
N PHE A 92 -9.00 3.82 4.94
CA PHE A 92 -8.95 2.37 5.13
C PHE A 92 -9.24 2.05 6.59
N ASN A 93 -10.04 1.03 6.84
CA ASN A 93 -10.46 0.65 8.19
C ASN A 93 -9.34 -0.10 8.93
N VAL A 94 -8.51 0.66 9.60
CA VAL A 94 -7.37 0.16 10.39
C VAL A 94 -7.62 0.17 11.91
N GLY A 95 -8.87 0.46 12.32
CA GLY A 95 -9.26 0.40 13.73
C GLY A 95 -9.09 1.70 14.51
N TYR A 96 -9.22 2.86 13.87
CA TYR A 96 -9.27 4.15 14.57
C TYR A 96 -10.43 4.20 15.57
N SER A 97 -10.24 4.83 16.71
CA SER A 97 -11.24 4.86 17.79
C SER A 97 -12.57 5.50 17.38
N PHE A 98 -12.53 6.53 16.53
CA PHE A 98 -13.72 7.18 15.98
C PHE A 98 -14.41 6.39 14.86
N HIS A 99 -13.80 5.31 14.37
CA HIS A 99 -14.38 4.38 13.40
C HIS A 99 -14.96 3.10 14.06
N TRP A 100 -15.21 3.13 15.37
CA TRP A 100 -15.68 1.98 16.15
C TRP A 100 -16.93 1.27 15.58
N ASN A 101 -17.73 1.95 14.76
CA ASN A 101 -18.92 1.43 14.10
C ASN A 101 -18.74 1.16 12.60
N GLN A 102 -17.52 1.32 12.08
CA GLN A 102 -17.22 0.97 10.70
C GLN A 102 -16.98 -0.54 10.60
N THR A 103 -17.66 -1.16 9.64
CA THR A 103 -17.60 -2.62 9.42
C THR A 103 -17.06 -2.97 8.05
N VAL A 104 -16.54 -1.99 7.32
CA VAL A 104 -15.94 -2.22 6.01
C VAL A 104 -14.72 -3.10 6.13
N ASP A 105 -14.66 -4.15 5.31
CA ASP A 105 -13.56 -5.10 5.25
C ASP A 105 -12.58 -4.67 4.13
N ASP A 106 -11.67 -3.77 4.47
CA ASP A 106 -10.66 -3.30 3.52
C ASP A 106 -9.57 -4.36 3.28
N VAL A 107 -9.25 -5.17 4.28
CA VAL A 107 -8.25 -6.24 4.15
C VAL A 107 -8.73 -7.27 3.13
N GLY A 108 -9.94 -7.81 3.31
CA GLY A 108 -10.52 -8.76 2.37
C GLY A 108 -10.70 -8.16 0.96
N PHE A 109 -11.08 -6.87 0.86
CA PHE A 109 -11.14 -6.17 -0.42
C PHE A 109 -9.79 -6.17 -1.14
N ILE A 110 -8.70 -5.81 -0.46
CA ILE A 110 -7.36 -5.74 -1.09
C ILE A 110 -6.88 -7.13 -1.53
N ILE A 111 -7.14 -8.18 -0.75
CA ILE A 111 -6.79 -9.54 -1.15
C ILE A 111 -7.59 -9.97 -2.40
N ALA A 112 -8.91 -9.77 -2.40
CA ALA A 112 -9.74 -10.11 -3.55
C ALA A 112 -9.36 -9.32 -4.81
N LEU A 113 -9.06 -8.03 -4.66
CA LEU A 113 -8.58 -7.20 -5.76
C LEU A 113 -7.23 -7.68 -6.30
N ALA A 114 -6.29 -8.05 -5.42
CA ALA A 114 -5.00 -8.58 -5.83
C ALA A 114 -5.14 -9.87 -6.62
N GLU A 115 -5.97 -10.83 -6.16
CA GLU A 115 -6.26 -12.07 -6.89
C GLU A 115 -6.88 -11.80 -8.27
N HIS A 116 -7.80 -10.85 -8.33
CA HIS A 116 -8.41 -10.42 -9.59
C HIS A 116 -7.37 -9.88 -10.58
N LEU A 117 -6.52 -8.94 -10.13
CA LEU A 117 -5.50 -8.32 -10.98
C LEU A 117 -4.44 -9.32 -11.42
N GLN A 118 -3.98 -10.20 -10.53
CA GLN A 118 -3.04 -11.26 -10.84
C GLN A 118 -3.58 -12.19 -11.93
N ALA A 119 -4.83 -12.62 -11.82
CA ALA A 119 -5.46 -13.50 -12.79
C ALA A 119 -5.73 -12.79 -14.13
N HIS A 120 -6.17 -11.52 -14.09
CA HIS A 120 -6.59 -10.78 -15.30
C HIS A 120 -5.39 -10.33 -16.15
N TYR A 121 -4.32 -9.89 -15.49
CA TYR A 121 -3.12 -9.35 -16.14
C TYR A 121 -1.93 -10.31 -16.14
N ASN A 122 -2.13 -11.56 -15.69
CA ASN A 122 -1.07 -12.58 -15.57
C ASN A 122 0.13 -12.08 -14.75
N LEU A 123 -0.17 -11.42 -13.62
CA LEU A 123 0.85 -10.94 -12.67
C LEU A 123 1.23 -12.04 -11.68
N SER A 124 2.36 -11.87 -11.02
CA SER A 124 2.91 -12.86 -10.08
C SER A 124 2.07 -12.98 -8.80
N PRO A 125 1.56 -14.15 -8.44
CA PRO A 125 0.83 -14.34 -7.18
C PRO A 125 1.75 -14.35 -5.95
N ILE A 126 3.07 -14.44 -6.14
CA ILE A 126 4.06 -14.51 -5.05
C ILE A 126 4.92 -13.23 -4.93
N ASN A 127 4.79 -12.29 -5.87
CA ASN A 127 5.51 -11.02 -5.86
C ASN A 127 4.52 -9.84 -5.76
N THR A 128 3.71 -9.86 -4.70
CA THR A 128 2.80 -8.76 -4.36
C THR A 128 3.39 -7.97 -3.19
N PHE A 129 3.36 -6.65 -3.29
CA PHE A 129 3.95 -5.72 -2.33
C PHE A 129 2.94 -4.66 -1.95
N SER A 130 3.11 -4.02 -0.79
CA SER A 130 2.32 -2.86 -0.42
C SER A 130 3.17 -1.74 0.17
N THR A 131 2.73 -0.54 -0.07
CA THR A 131 3.20 0.69 0.57
C THR A 131 2.04 1.65 0.72
N GLY A 132 2.22 2.69 1.49
CA GLY A 132 1.22 3.73 1.68
C GLY A 132 1.65 4.70 2.76
N MET A 133 1.00 5.85 2.79
CA MET A 133 1.33 6.92 3.73
C MET A 133 0.26 7.03 4.82
N SER A 134 0.67 7.21 6.09
CA SER A 134 -0.22 7.41 7.24
C SER A 134 -1.22 6.25 7.36
N ASN A 135 -2.53 6.49 7.27
CA ASN A 135 -3.56 5.45 7.20
C ASN A 135 -3.26 4.35 6.17
N GLY A 136 -2.65 4.69 5.03
CA GLY A 136 -2.18 3.72 4.05
C GLY A 136 -0.96 2.91 4.50
N GLY A 137 -0.09 3.50 5.31
CA GLY A 137 1.03 2.81 5.96
C GLY A 137 0.52 1.81 7.01
N GLU A 138 -0.45 2.22 7.82
CA GLU A 138 -1.14 1.36 8.79
C GLU A 138 -1.85 0.19 8.10
N MET A 139 -2.49 0.45 6.95
CA MET A 139 -3.09 -0.62 6.12
C MET A 139 -2.04 -1.62 5.63
N SER A 140 -0.84 -1.18 5.27
CA SER A 140 0.25 -2.07 4.88
C SER A 140 0.72 -2.95 6.04
N TYR A 141 0.82 -2.41 7.25
CA TYR A 141 1.10 -3.21 8.44
C TYR A 141 0.00 -4.22 8.75
N LEU A 142 -1.27 -3.80 8.66
CA LEU A 142 -2.43 -4.66 8.93
C LEU A 142 -2.47 -5.85 7.97
N LEU A 143 -2.19 -5.62 6.67
CA LEU A 143 -2.09 -6.67 5.66
C LEU A 143 -0.96 -7.66 5.98
N ALA A 144 0.22 -7.18 6.37
CA ALA A 144 1.34 -8.04 6.75
C ALA A 144 1.02 -8.89 8.00
N CYS A 145 0.21 -8.35 8.91
CA CYS A 145 -0.19 -9.00 10.13
C CYS A 145 -1.26 -10.08 9.92
N GLU A 146 -2.31 -9.76 9.16
CA GLU A 146 -3.49 -10.64 9.01
C GLU A 146 -3.33 -11.65 7.85
N PHE A 147 -2.56 -11.31 6.81
CA PHE A 147 -2.34 -12.17 5.65
C PHE A 147 -0.84 -12.40 5.38
N PRO A 148 -0.14 -13.03 6.34
CA PRO A 148 1.26 -13.39 6.16
C PRO A 148 1.40 -14.31 4.95
N ASN A 149 2.48 -14.19 4.19
CA ASN A 149 2.74 -14.86 2.90
C ASN A 149 2.02 -14.29 1.68
N TYR A 150 1.02 -13.45 1.83
CA TYR A 150 0.36 -12.86 0.66
C TYR A 150 1.20 -11.70 0.11
N PHE A 151 1.67 -10.83 1.01
CA PHE A 151 2.59 -9.75 0.66
C PHE A 151 4.04 -10.18 0.91
N ARG A 152 4.84 -10.15 -0.15
CA ARG A 152 6.26 -10.53 -0.07
C ARG A 152 7.09 -9.58 0.78
N ALA A 153 6.74 -8.31 0.78
CA ALA A 153 7.26 -7.28 1.67
C ALA A 153 6.28 -6.10 1.71
N VAL A 154 6.36 -5.30 2.76
CA VAL A 154 5.58 -4.06 2.88
C VAL A 154 6.47 -2.88 3.27
N ALA A 155 6.12 -1.68 2.82
CA ALA A 155 6.88 -0.46 3.06
C ALA A 155 5.96 0.66 3.60
N PRO A 156 5.59 0.63 4.88
CA PRO A 156 4.81 1.68 5.51
C PRO A 156 5.58 3.02 5.55
N VAL A 157 4.88 4.12 5.31
CA VAL A 157 5.42 5.49 5.40
C VAL A 157 4.59 6.30 6.38
N ALA A 158 5.21 6.82 7.44
CA ALA A 158 4.56 7.61 8.49
C ALA A 158 3.28 6.95 9.05
N GLY A 159 3.26 5.62 9.08
CA GLY A 159 2.19 4.79 9.63
C GLY A 159 2.56 4.17 10.97
N THR A 160 1.59 3.63 11.67
CA THR A 160 1.78 2.95 12.95
C THR A 160 0.95 1.67 13.02
N MET A 161 0.97 0.98 14.17
CA MET A 161 0.09 -0.13 14.48
C MET A 161 -0.84 0.24 15.64
N MET A 162 -2.16 0.15 15.41
CA MET A 162 -3.12 0.42 16.48
C MET A 162 -3.00 -0.65 17.56
N GLU A 163 -3.06 -0.25 18.83
CA GLU A 163 -2.89 -1.15 19.95
C GLU A 163 -3.92 -2.31 19.93
N SER A 164 -5.10 -2.06 19.38
CA SER A 164 -6.19 -3.04 19.27
C SER A 164 -5.80 -4.32 18.52
N TRP A 165 -4.92 -4.23 17.53
CA TRP A 165 -4.44 -5.39 16.75
C TRP A 165 -2.93 -5.61 16.85
N TYR A 166 -2.13 -4.64 17.30
CA TYR A 166 -0.71 -4.84 17.59
C TYR A 166 -0.47 -6.00 18.55
N ASN A 167 -1.23 -6.04 19.66
CA ASN A 167 -1.10 -7.06 20.69
C ASN A 167 -1.48 -8.47 20.21
N THR A 168 -2.21 -8.60 19.12
CA THR A 168 -2.62 -9.88 18.53
C THR A 168 -1.87 -10.21 17.25
N CYS A 169 -1.05 -9.28 16.75
CA CYS A 169 -0.25 -9.47 15.56
C CYS A 169 0.84 -10.52 15.79
N ASN A 170 0.60 -11.72 15.31
CA ASN A 170 1.53 -12.84 15.42
C ASN A 170 1.46 -13.70 14.15
N PRO A 171 1.90 -13.14 12.99
CA PRO A 171 1.84 -13.84 11.71
C PRO A 171 2.71 -15.11 11.74
N GLU A 172 2.20 -16.18 11.11
CA GLU A 172 2.90 -17.46 11.03
C GLU A 172 4.20 -17.39 10.21
N TYR A 173 4.25 -16.46 9.27
CA TYR A 173 5.38 -16.31 8.35
C TYR A 173 6.00 -14.91 8.45
N PRO A 174 7.34 -14.82 8.33
CA PRO A 174 8.02 -13.54 8.34
C PRO A 174 7.67 -12.72 7.09
N THR A 175 7.43 -11.42 7.29
CA THR A 175 7.24 -10.46 6.20
C THR A 175 8.27 -9.35 6.35
N PRO A 176 9.17 -9.14 5.39
CA PRO A 176 10.09 -8.00 5.39
C PRO A 176 9.34 -6.67 5.44
N ILE A 177 9.77 -5.80 6.35
CA ILE A 177 9.21 -4.46 6.56
C ILE A 177 10.28 -3.42 6.24
N PHE A 178 9.91 -2.39 5.47
CA PHE A 178 10.74 -1.22 5.22
C PHE A 178 10.00 0.03 5.74
N GLU A 179 10.19 0.34 7.03
CA GLU A 179 9.57 1.49 7.68
C GLU A 179 10.28 2.78 7.31
N ILE A 180 9.49 3.82 6.99
CA ILE A 180 9.97 5.18 6.73
C ILE A 180 9.16 6.14 7.62
N HIS A 181 9.83 6.76 8.62
CA HIS A 181 9.15 7.61 9.59
C HIS A 181 10.03 8.77 10.05
N GLY A 182 9.43 9.95 10.19
CA GLY A 182 10.10 11.11 10.76
C GLY A 182 10.10 11.05 12.29
N THR A 183 11.26 11.21 12.92
CA THR A 183 11.36 11.25 14.39
C THR A 183 10.66 12.45 15.04
N ASN A 184 10.34 13.48 14.27
CA ASN A 184 9.60 14.67 14.69
C ASN A 184 8.21 14.74 14.06
N ASP A 185 7.64 13.60 13.62
CA ASP A 185 6.29 13.57 13.10
C ASP A 185 5.32 14.05 14.19
N ASN A 186 4.50 15.06 13.87
CA ASN A 186 3.57 15.68 14.81
C ASN A 186 2.13 15.22 14.63
N VAL A 187 1.90 14.24 13.74
CA VAL A 187 0.61 13.60 13.49
C VAL A 187 0.63 12.17 14.01
N THR A 188 1.51 11.34 13.47
CA THR A 188 1.77 9.97 13.95
C THR A 188 3.08 9.99 14.71
N TRP A 189 3.01 10.11 16.03
CA TRP A 189 4.19 10.34 16.87
C TRP A 189 5.11 9.11 16.92
N TRP A 190 6.41 9.37 16.84
CA TRP A 190 7.44 8.33 16.96
C TRP A 190 7.29 7.49 18.23
N GLU A 191 6.99 8.12 19.37
CA GLU A 191 6.83 7.46 20.67
C GLU A 191 5.51 6.72 20.84
N GLY A 192 4.58 6.84 19.84
CA GLY A 192 3.23 6.31 19.96
C GLY A 192 2.31 7.20 20.78
N ASP A 193 1.04 6.79 20.90
CA ASP A 193 0.02 7.49 21.67
C ASP A 193 -0.88 6.51 22.43
N PRO A 194 -0.37 5.85 23.49
CA PRO A 194 -1.15 4.87 24.25
C PRO A 194 -2.30 5.50 25.05
N GLN A 195 -2.36 6.83 25.19
CA GLN A 195 -3.41 7.55 25.89
C GLN A 195 -4.45 8.18 24.96
N ASP A 196 -4.31 8.00 23.65
CA ASP A 196 -5.23 8.58 22.64
C ASP A 196 -5.36 10.11 22.75
N LEU A 197 -4.24 10.80 22.94
CA LEU A 197 -4.23 12.27 23.05
C LEU A 197 -4.41 12.94 21.69
N GLY A 198 -3.97 12.27 20.61
CA GLY A 198 -4.15 12.70 19.23
C GLY A 198 -5.54 12.40 18.67
N GLY A 199 -6.32 11.54 19.33
CA GLY A 199 -7.70 11.21 18.96
C GLY A 199 -7.85 10.19 17.83
N TRP A 200 -6.76 9.48 17.47
CA TRP A 200 -6.79 8.41 16.46
C TRP A 200 -7.19 7.03 17.04
N GLY A 201 -7.11 6.89 18.34
CA GLY A 201 -7.11 5.65 19.08
C GLY A 201 -5.70 5.32 19.59
N PRO A 202 -5.57 4.50 20.62
CA PRO A 202 -4.27 4.10 21.13
C PRO A 202 -3.44 3.38 20.07
N TYR A 203 -2.19 3.82 19.88
CA TYR A 203 -1.23 3.19 18.96
C TYR A 203 0.17 3.14 19.59
N VAL A 204 0.99 2.20 19.10
CA VAL A 204 2.32 1.94 19.63
C VAL A 204 3.39 2.76 18.93
N GLY A 205 4.51 2.98 19.65
CA GLY A 205 5.66 3.69 19.11
C GLY A 205 6.41 2.89 18.04
N ILE A 206 7.14 3.61 17.20
CA ILE A 206 7.87 3.03 16.07
C ILE A 206 8.96 2.06 16.53
N ASP A 207 9.65 2.35 17.64
CA ASP A 207 10.66 1.43 18.19
C ASP A 207 10.05 0.08 18.60
N ASP A 208 8.83 0.07 19.16
CA ASP A 208 8.12 -1.14 19.54
C ASP A 208 7.67 -1.93 18.30
N ILE A 209 7.21 -1.24 17.26
CA ILE A 209 6.85 -1.84 15.97
C ILE A 209 8.07 -2.51 15.34
N ILE A 210 9.21 -1.80 15.28
CA ILE A 210 10.47 -2.34 14.76
C ILE A 210 10.89 -3.58 15.55
N GLN A 211 10.79 -3.53 16.88
CA GLN A 211 11.14 -4.67 17.74
C GLN A 211 10.22 -5.87 17.53
N LEU A 212 8.91 -5.65 17.34
CA LEU A 212 7.95 -6.71 17.00
C LEU A 212 8.36 -7.41 15.70
N TRP A 213 8.53 -6.63 14.62
CA TRP A 213 8.85 -7.20 13.30
C TRP A 213 10.24 -7.82 13.24
N ARG A 214 11.21 -7.31 13.99
CA ARG A 214 12.50 -7.98 14.16
C ARG A 214 12.36 -9.35 14.80
N THR A 215 11.50 -9.47 15.80
CA THR A 215 11.22 -10.73 16.49
C THR A 215 10.52 -11.72 15.56
N ILE A 216 9.48 -11.28 14.83
CA ILE A 216 8.75 -12.10 13.85
C ILE A 216 9.69 -12.57 12.74
N ASN A 217 10.50 -11.66 12.21
CA ASN A 217 11.41 -11.92 11.10
C ASN A 217 12.72 -12.61 11.51
N LEU A 218 12.90 -12.94 12.80
CA LEU A 218 14.11 -13.56 13.35
C LEU A 218 15.39 -12.78 12.99
N THR A 219 15.30 -11.45 13.01
CA THR A 219 16.42 -10.56 12.67
C THR A 219 17.25 -10.28 13.91
N GLU A 220 18.40 -10.91 14.02
CA GLU A 220 19.28 -10.80 15.19
C GLU A 220 20.25 -9.61 15.10
N THR A 221 20.74 -9.28 13.90
CA THR A 221 21.74 -8.25 13.69
C THR A 221 21.11 -6.89 13.47
N VAL A 222 21.57 -5.90 14.21
CA VAL A 222 21.25 -4.48 13.99
C VAL A 222 22.44 -3.80 13.35
N VAL A 223 22.22 -3.12 12.24
CA VAL A 223 23.22 -2.29 11.57
C VAL A 223 22.67 -0.86 11.57
N TYR A 224 23.46 0.06 12.08
CA TYR A 224 23.18 1.50 11.99
C TYR A 224 23.99 2.09 10.86
N ASP A 225 23.34 2.81 9.96
CA ASP A 225 23.98 3.52 8.87
C ASP A 225 23.38 4.92 8.76
N THR A 226 24.19 5.86 8.24
CA THR A 226 23.74 7.24 7.99
C THR A 226 23.73 7.44 6.48
N LEU A 227 22.52 7.63 5.95
CA LEU A 227 22.35 7.99 4.54
C LEU A 227 22.89 9.42 4.32
N LEU A 228 23.57 9.60 3.19
CA LEU A 228 24.02 10.94 2.81
C LEU A 228 22.78 11.80 2.47
N ASP A 229 22.73 12.95 3.11
CA ASP A 229 21.80 14.00 2.69
C ASP A 229 22.27 14.55 1.34
N ILE A 230 21.50 14.27 0.31
CA ILE A 230 21.79 14.68 -1.08
C ILE A 230 21.13 16.01 -1.46
N ASN A 231 20.26 16.54 -0.60
CA ASN A 231 19.57 17.81 -0.79
C ASN A 231 19.46 18.60 0.50
N LEU A 232 20.51 19.34 0.84
CA LEU A 232 20.58 20.17 2.06
C LEU A 232 19.49 21.27 2.15
N ALA A 233 18.63 21.42 1.16
CA ALA A 233 17.60 22.45 1.10
C ALA A 233 16.19 21.97 1.48
N ASP A 234 16.00 20.69 1.71
CA ASP A 234 14.69 20.12 2.05
C ASP A 234 14.46 19.90 3.55
N GLY A 235 15.41 20.20 4.38
CA GLY A 235 15.32 20.24 5.84
C GLY A 235 15.80 18.99 6.52
#